data_17ec505027650e5fab82c325fb3e5192
#
_entry.id   17ec505027650e5fab82c325fb3e5192
#
_cell.length_a   1.000
_cell.length_b   1.000
_cell.length_c   1.000
_cell.angle_alpha   90.00
_cell.angle_beta   90.00
_cell.angle_gamma   90.00
#
_symmetry.space_group_name_H-M   'P 1'
#
loop_
_entity.id
_entity.type
_entity.pdbx_description
1 polymer ?
#
loop_
_entity_poly.entity_id
_entity_poly.type
_entity_poly.pdbx_seq_one_letter_code
_entity_poly.pdbx_strand_id
1 'polypeptide(L)'
;DITISASSLTGLPTDAFPADNELLLVRSAPAPVAVSMGIPEQSGKIFLNIIHSLPGFSPVPDGSYPDLLLLEEKTENARAPGKAAIIFAASGKPSYGTVTAERHPLTDGLNWSGLLIPSIGSMKPGEKAGVLLWQGESPLAWVDGKRLFLNWPWEKSNADRVPAPLLMTRRFMQSVQENLPGTHYGNLPGGTLLSMPAGGKLIQTMPGGERCETVFNGRLPEETGYVEIFPPGEGKTPLFQGSVWFSDARMGDFSHCSTFDTGLPQPHEEALRHMKRDPLAPLWLALAFLALILSWLPPVPDTSLRP
;
A
#
# COMPACT_ATOMS: atom_id res chain seq x y z
N ASP A 1 11.41 1.79 -22.76
CA ASP A 1 10.50 0.69 -23.06
C ASP A 1 11.27 -0.61 -22.92
N ILE A 2 10.71 -1.56 -22.18
CA ILE A 2 11.25 -2.91 -22.03
C ILE A 2 10.18 -3.85 -22.58
N THR A 3 10.52 -4.54 -23.68
CA THR A 3 9.69 -5.61 -24.22
C THR A 3 10.25 -6.94 -23.73
N ILE A 4 9.47 -7.74 -23.06
CA ILE A 4 9.81 -9.10 -22.67
C ILE A 4 8.99 -10.01 -23.57
N SER A 5 9.66 -10.78 -24.44
CA SER A 5 9.02 -11.76 -25.30
C SER A 5 9.49 -13.18 -24.98
N ALA A 6 8.55 -14.12 -24.93
CA ALA A 6 8.81 -15.53 -24.67
C ALA A 6 9.05 -16.36 -25.97
N SER A 7 9.34 -15.73 -27.08
CA SER A 7 9.35 -16.32 -28.44
C SER A 7 10.44 -17.34 -28.74
N SER A 8 11.29 -17.74 -27.77
CA SER A 8 12.46 -18.59 -28.04
C SER A 8 12.42 -19.99 -27.42
N LEU A 9 11.28 -20.47 -26.95
CA LEU A 9 11.13 -21.85 -26.47
C LEU A 9 10.95 -22.80 -27.67
N THR A 10 12.05 -23.26 -28.24
CA THR A 10 12.03 -24.28 -29.31
C THR A 10 11.55 -25.61 -28.76
N GLY A 11 10.53 -26.19 -29.39
CA GLY A 11 10.03 -27.54 -29.08
C GLY A 11 8.70 -27.58 -28.33
N LEU A 12 8.06 -26.43 -28.06
CA LEU A 12 6.70 -26.41 -27.57
C LEU A 12 5.69 -26.54 -28.75
N PRO A 13 4.52 -27.19 -28.51
CA PRO A 13 3.44 -27.17 -29.49
C PRO A 13 3.04 -25.71 -29.77
N THR A 14 2.52 -25.47 -30.98
CA THR A 14 2.04 -24.15 -31.40
C THR A 14 1.11 -23.60 -30.34
N ASP A 15 1.46 -22.46 -29.78
CA ASP A 15 0.67 -21.80 -28.76
C ASP A 15 -0.69 -21.39 -29.32
N ALA A 16 -1.74 -21.82 -28.66
CA ALA A 16 -3.12 -21.50 -29.04
C ALA A 16 -3.50 -20.04 -28.70
N PHE A 17 -2.70 -19.35 -27.88
CA PHE A 17 -3.00 -17.99 -27.43
C PHE A 17 -1.75 -17.11 -27.43
N PRO A 18 -1.27 -16.69 -28.62
CA PRO A 18 -0.02 -15.92 -28.73
C PRO A 18 -0.05 -14.53 -28.08
N ALA A 19 -1.24 -14.06 -27.68
CA ALA A 19 -1.41 -12.72 -27.11
C ALA A 19 -0.79 -12.56 -25.69
N ASP A 20 -0.52 -13.66 -24.97
CA ASP A 20 0.13 -13.65 -23.66
C ASP A 20 1.65 -13.85 -23.73
N ASN A 21 2.20 -14.06 -24.91
CA ASN A 21 3.63 -14.25 -25.12
C ASN A 21 4.44 -12.95 -25.11
N GLU A 22 3.77 -11.81 -25.21
CA GLU A 22 4.43 -10.50 -25.22
C GLU A 22 3.86 -9.62 -24.10
N LEU A 23 4.71 -9.22 -23.18
CA LEU A 23 4.41 -8.25 -22.14
C LEU A 23 5.16 -6.95 -22.43
N LEU A 24 4.42 -5.93 -22.80
CA LEU A 24 4.95 -4.57 -22.91
C LEU A 24 5.00 -3.95 -21.51
N LEU A 25 6.17 -3.48 -21.10
CA LEU A 25 6.34 -2.78 -19.84
C LEU A 25 6.81 -1.35 -20.09
N VAL A 26 6.08 -0.40 -19.55
CA VAL A 26 6.49 1.00 -19.51
C VAL A 26 7.18 1.24 -18.17
N ARG A 27 8.41 1.73 -18.20
CA ARG A 27 9.08 2.18 -17.00
C ARG A 27 8.36 3.43 -16.50
N SER A 28 7.63 3.32 -15.39
CA SER A 28 7.01 4.48 -14.77
C SER A 28 8.11 5.43 -14.29
N ALA A 29 8.04 6.67 -14.76
CA ALA A 29 8.76 7.76 -14.14
C ALA A 29 7.74 8.46 -13.23
N PRO A 30 7.81 8.27 -11.91
CA PRO A 30 6.87 8.94 -11.00
C PRO A 30 7.02 10.46 -11.15
N ALA A 31 5.89 11.17 -11.04
CA ALA A 31 5.88 12.62 -11.12
C ALA A 31 6.86 13.20 -10.08
N PRO A 32 7.69 14.18 -10.44
CA PRO A 32 8.59 14.83 -9.49
C PRO A 32 7.76 15.60 -8.45
N VAL A 33 8.11 15.42 -7.17
CA VAL A 33 7.47 16.08 -6.03
C VAL A 33 8.50 16.94 -5.30
N ALA A 34 8.28 18.24 -5.30
CA ALA A 34 9.10 19.19 -4.57
C ALA A 34 8.60 19.29 -3.13
N VAL A 35 9.47 19.00 -2.15
CA VAL A 35 9.13 18.99 -0.72
C VAL A 35 9.87 20.08 0.02
N SER A 36 9.14 21.01 0.65
CA SER A 36 9.72 22.00 1.58
C SER A 36 9.50 21.56 3.03
N MET A 37 10.54 21.72 3.85
CA MET A 37 10.55 21.29 5.24
C MET A 37 10.66 22.49 6.18
N GLY A 38 9.56 22.81 6.87
CA GLY A 38 9.48 23.80 7.94
C GLY A 38 9.33 23.14 9.31
N ILE A 39 10.08 22.07 9.57
CA ILE A 39 10.11 21.29 10.81
C ILE A 39 11.50 21.31 11.44
N PRO A 40 11.63 21.04 12.77
CA PRO A 40 12.93 21.01 13.44
C PRO A 40 13.92 20.01 12.79
N GLU A 41 15.22 20.32 12.87
CA GLU A 41 16.28 19.54 12.20
C GLU A 41 16.30 18.06 12.59
N GLN A 42 16.02 17.75 13.86
CA GLN A 42 16.03 16.38 14.37
C GLN A 42 14.95 15.51 13.69
N SER A 43 13.72 16.02 13.62
CA SER A 43 12.62 15.37 12.88
C SER A 43 12.91 15.40 11.37
N GLY A 44 13.48 16.51 10.89
CA GLY A 44 13.82 16.72 9.48
C GLY A 44 14.72 15.64 8.90
N LYS A 45 15.70 15.13 9.64
CA LYS A 45 16.60 14.05 9.19
C LYS A 45 15.86 12.77 8.83
N ILE A 46 14.85 12.40 9.62
CA ILE A 46 14.06 11.19 9.38
C ILE A 46 13.22 11.35 8.11
N PHE A 47 12.56 12.50 7.98
CA PHE A 47 11.75 12.79 6.79
C PHE A 47 12.59 12.95 5.52
N LEU A 48 13.82 13.48 5.62
CA LEU A 48 14.78 13.48 4.52
C LEU A 48 15.09 12.05 4.04
N ASN A 49 15.30 11.10 4.96
CA ASN A 49 15.52 9.70 4.59
C ASN A 49 14.28 9.10 3.88
N ILE A 50 13.08 9.43 4.34
CA ILE A 50 11.84 9.00 3.66
C ILE A 50 11.78 9.61 2.26
N ILE A 51 12.02 10.91 2.11
CA ILE A 51 12.03 11.62 0.83
C ILE A 51 13.03 10.98 -0.13
N HIS A 52 14.26 10.74 0.30
CA HIS A 52 15.28 10.10 -0.53
C HIS A 52 14.96 8.64 -0.89
N SER A 53 14.15 7.96 -0.09
CA SER A 53 13.71 6.58 -0.39
C SER A 53 12.56 6.51 -1.39
N LEU A 54 11.90 7.63 -1.66
CA LEU A 54 10.77 7.71 -2.58
C LEU A 54 11.23 8.21 -3.95
N PRO A 55 10.97 7.46 -5.03
CA PRO A 55 11.34 7.89 -6.36
C PRO A 55 10.57 9.15 -6.76
N GLY A 56 11.26 10.13 -7.31
CA GLY A 56 10.68 11.40 -7.76
C GLY A 56 10.56 12.48 -6.68
N PHE A 57 10.78 12.16 -5.40
CA PHE A 57 10.76 13.17 -4.34
C PHE A 57 12.11 13.87 -4.20
N SER A 58 12.09 15.18 -4.02
CA SER A 58 13.29 15.98 -3.79
C SER A 58 13.02 17.12 -2.79
N PRO A 59 13.93 17.35 -1.82
CA PRO A 59 13.83 18.52 -0.96
C PRO A 59 14.11 19.78 -1.77
N VAL A 60 13.35 20.83 -1.50
CA VAL A 60 13.54 22.17 -2.08
C VAL A 60 13.77 23.22 -1.00
N PRO A 61 14.57 24.25 -1.27
CA PRO A 61 14.81 25.33 -0.33
C PRO A 61 13.52 26.12 -0.03
N ASP A 62 13.52 26.79 1.11
CA ASP A 62 12.48 27.74 1.46
C ASP A 62 12.38 28.85 0.41
N GLY A 63 11.14 29.20 0.04
CA GLY A 63 10.86 30.19 -1.01
C GLY A 63 10.60 29.62 -2.40
N SER A 64 10.84 28.33 -2.61
CA SER A 64 10.40 27.60 -3.81
C SER A 64 8.90 27.38 -3.78
N TYR A 65 8.33 26.91 -4.91
CA TYR A 65 6.94 26.49 -4.98
C TYR A 65 6.85 24.96 -4.74
N PRO A 66 6.74 24.49 -3.48
CA PRO A 66 6.69 23.09 -3.19
C PRO A 66 5.30 22.50 -3.53
N ASP A 67 5.31 21.21 -3.87
CA ASP A 67 4.10 20.41 -4.05
C ASP A 67 3.60 19.86 -2.72
N LEU A 68 4.53 19.56 -1.80
CA LEU A 68 4.26 19.05 -0.47
C LEU A 68 5.03 19.86 0.59
N LEU A 69 4.35 20.18 1.68
CA LEU A 69 4.90 20.90 2.82
C LEU A 69 4.94 19.99 4.06
N LEU A 70 6.06 20.01 4.78
CA LEU A 70 6.17 19.47 6.14
C LEU A 70 6.27 20.64 7.10
N LEU A 71 5.27 20.83 7.96
CA LEU A 71 5.14 22.04 8.78
C LEU A 71 4.83 21.70 10.23
N GLU A 72 5.25 22.57 11.14
CA GLU A 72 4.66 22.62 12.47
C GLU A 72 3.35 23.43 12.47
N GLU A 73 2.43 23.10 13.38
CA GLU A 73 1.13 23.75 13.60
C GLU A 73 1.23 25.28 13.58
N LYS A 74 2.26 25.86 14.20
CA LYS A 74 2.45 27.30 14.28
C LYS A 74 2.72 27.98 12.93
N THR A 75 3.24 27.24 11.96
CA THR A 75 3.62 27.76 10.64
C THR A 75 2.59 27.47 9.57
N GLU A 76 1.58 26.64 9.87
CA GLU A 76 0.55 26.18 8.93
C GLU A 76 -0.17 27.32 8.22
N ASN A 77 -0.71 28.26 8.99
CA ASN A 77 -1.56 29.33 8.45
C ASN A 77 -0.82 30.30 7.52
N ALA A 78 0.50 30.41 7.66
CA ALA A 78 1.30 31.33 6.87
C ALA A 78 1.77 30.74 5.52
N ARG A 79 1.89 29.40 5.43
CA ARG A 79 2.59 28.77 4.30
C ARG A 79 1.74 27.82 3.46
N ALA A 80 0.57 27.37 3.92
CA ALA A 80 -0.10 26.21 3.32
C ALA A 80 -1.54 26.37 2.81
N PRO A 81 -2.04 27.55 2.40
CA PRO A 81 -3.42 27.62 1.90
C PRO A 81 -3.58 26.76 0.64
N GLY A 82 -4.40 25.68 0.74
CA GLY A 82 -4.77 24.81 -0.40
C GLY A 82 -3.69 23.86 -0.90
N LYS A 83 -2.49 23.82 -0.31
CA LYS A 83 -1.41 22.89 -0.68
C LYS A 83 -1.49 21.58 0.10
N ALA A 84 -0.90 20.54 -0.46
CA ALA A 84 -0.68 19.30 0.27
C ALA A 84 0.34 19.55 1.40
N ALA A 85 0.03 19.05 2.60
CA ALA A 85 0.89 19.25 3.75
C ALA A 85 0.81 18.09 4.75
N ILE A 86 1.91 17.89 5.48
CA ILE A 86 1.95 17.09 6.71
C ILE A 86 2.22 18.06 7.85
N ILE A 87 1.33 18.11 8.82
CA ILE A 87 1.32 19.09 9.88
C ILE A 87 1.52 18.39 11.21
N PHE A 88 2.53 18.81 11.95
CA PHE A 88 2.94 18.26 13.23
C PHE A 88 2.55 19.20 14.37
N ALA A 89 2.08 18.65 15.49
CA ALA A 89 1.92 19.45 16.68
C ALA A 89 3.28 19.89 17.22
N ALA A 90 3.45 21.20 17.47
CA ALA A 90 4.69 21.76 18.03
C ALA A 90 4.86 21.44 19.53
N SER A 91 3.74 21.22 20.24
CA SER A 91 3.73 20.91 21.67
C SER A 91 2.51 20.07 22.00
N GLY A 92 2.47 19.47 23.18
CA GLY A 92 1.33 18.66 23.59
C GLY A 92 1.17 18.63 25.12
N LYS A 93 -0.04 18.25 25.55
CA LYS A 93 -0.36 17.92 26.93
C LYS A 93 -0.09 16.46 27.19
N PRO A 94 0.36 16.08 28.41
CA PRO A 94 0.54 14.67 28.75
C PRO A 94 -0.74 13.85 28.45
N SER A 95 -0.56 12.71 27.84
CA SER A 95 -1.62 11.77 27.52
C SER A 95 -1.14 10.35 27.67
N TYR A 96 -2.06 9.47 28.04
CA TYR A 96 -1.81 8.06 28.23
C TYR A 96 -2.92 7.25 27.58
N GLY A 97 -2.59 6.07 27.10
CA GLY A 97 -3.55 5.16 26.51
C GLY A 97 -2.98 4.43 25.28
N THR A 98 -3.69 3.40 24.86
CA THR A 98 -3.36 2.65 23.65
C THR A 98 -3.74 3.42 22.42
N VAL A 99 -2.92 3.30 21.39
CA VAL A 99 -3.23 3.84 20.07
C VAL A 99 -4.10 2.85 19.31
N THR A 100 -5.23 3.32 18.80
CA THR A 100 -6.15 2.56 17.95
C THR A 100 -6.24 3.21 16.58
N ALA A 101 -6.35 2.39 15.53
CA ALA A 101 -6.44 2.86 14.16
C ALA A 101 -7.82 2.60 13.57
N GLU A 102 -8.35 3.57 12.86
CA GLU A 102 -9.52 3.41 12.01
C GLU A 102 -9.13 2.73 10.69
N ARG A 103 -10.10 2.04 10.09
CA ARG A 103 -9.89 1.40 8.80
C ARG A 103 -9.81 2.44 7.68
N HIS A 104 -8.62 2.64 7.15
CA HIS A 104 -8.36 3.60 6.08
C HIS A 104 -7.18 3.12 5.22
N PRO A 105 -7.09 3.43 3.91
CA PRO A 105 -5.96 3.01 3.05
C PRO A 105 -4.58 3.37 3.60
N LEU A 106 -4.47 4.48 4.34
CA LEU A 106 -3.21 4.91 4.96
C LEU A 106 -2.82 4.06 6.18
N THR A 107 -3.80 3.47 6.89
CA THR A 107 -3.59 2.72 8.14
C THR A 107 -3.75 1.22 7.99
N ASP A 108 -4.34 0.77 6.89
CA ASP A 108 -4.66 -0.64 6.66
C ASP A 108 -3.41 -1.53 6.65
N GLY A 109 -3.48 -2.66 7.37
CA GLY A 109 -2.38 -3.60 7.51
C GLY A 109 -1.17 -3.09 8.33
N LEU A 110 -1.26 -1.93 9.01
CA LEU A 110 -0.19 -1.42 9.85
C LEU A 110 -0.39 -1.85 11.30
N ASN A 111 0.72 -2.25 11.94
CA ASN A 111 0.74 -2.60 13.36
C ASN A 111 1.14 -1.38 14.20
N TRP A 112 0.23 -0.92 15.04
CA TRP A 112 0.38 0.24 15.91
C TRP A 112 0.82 -0.13 17.34
N SER A 113 0.95 -1.41 17.63
CA SER A 113 1.45 -1.87 18.93
C SER A 113 2.89 -1.39 19.15
N GLY A 114 3.16 -0.85 20.31
CA GLY A 114 4.46 -0.28 20.63
C GLY A 114 4.64 1.19 20.28
N LEU A 115 3.70 1.83 19.59
CA LEU A 115 3.72 3.28 19.43
C LEU A 115 3.37 3.97 20.76
N LEU A 116 4.32 4.75 21.27
CA LEU A 116 4.19 5.50 22.50
C LEU A 116 4.12 6.99 22.20
N ILE A 117 2.98 7.61 22.53
CA ILE A 117 2.74 9.04 22.37
C ILE A 117 2.46 9.60 23.77
N PRO A 118 3.47 10.14 24.45
CA PRO A 118 3.30 10.63 25.83
C PRO A 118 2.60 11.99 25.90
N SER A 119 2.42 12.68 24.76
CA SER A 119 1.75 13.96 24.73
C SER A 119 0.98 14.17 23.43
N ILE A 120 -0.24 14.73 23.55
CA ILE A 120 -1.13 15.04 22.43
C ILE A 120 -1.21 16.55 22.26
N GLY A 121 -1.14 17.01 21.01
CA GLY A 121 -1.29 18.41 20.65
C GLY A 121 -2.70 18.96 20.87
N SER A 122 -2.87 20.23 20.55
CA SER A 122 -4.14 20.96 20.73
C SER A 122 -4.96 21.05 19.45
N MET A 123 -4.46 20.53 18.33
CA MET A 123 -5.18 20.56 17.06
C MET A 123 -6.47 19.74 17.15
N LYS A 124 -7.47 20.17 16.41
CA LYS A 124 -8.77 19.49 16.35
C LYS A 124 -9.13 19.19 14.90
N PRO A 125 -9.67 17.99 14.62
CA PRO A 125 -10.17 17.69 13.29
C PRO A 125 -11.35 18.59 12.92
N GLY A 126 -11.40 19.00 11.65
CA GLY A 126 -12.55 19.69 11.09
C GLY A 126 -13.75 18.74 10.92
N GLU A 127 -14.92 19.28 10.62
CA GLU A 127 -16.14 18.49 10.44
C GLU A 127 -16.06 17.43 9.32
N LYS A 128 -15.22 17.68 8.30
CA LYS A 128 -15.00 16.78 7.16
C LYS A 128 -13.75 15.91 7.28
N ALA A 129 -13.03 16.03 8.38
CA ALA A 129 -11.79 15.31 8.58
C ALA A 129 -12.04 13.81 8.81
N GLY A 130 -11.32 12.97 8.10
CA GLY A 130 -11.28 11.53 8.35
C GLY A 130 -10.23 11.21 9.40
N VAL A 131 -10.66 10.84 10.62
CA VAL A 131 -9.73 10.45 11.69
C VAL A 131 -9.13 9.08 11.37
N LEU A 132 -7.82 8.98 11.52
CA LEU A 132 -7.01 7.79 11.24
C LEU A 132 -6.59 7.07 12.50
N LEU A 133 -6.20 7.83 13.52
CA LEU A 133 -5.67 7.29 14.78
C LEU A 133 -6.29 8.00 15.99
N TRP A 134 -6.50 7.21 17.02
CA TRP A 134 -7.01 7.66 18.33
C TRP A 134 -6.09 7.24 19.46
N GLN A 135 -6.05 8.03 20.54
CA GLN A 135 -5.54 7.60 21.84
C GLN A 135 -6.63 7.87 22.88
N GLY A 136 -7.32 6.80 23.30
CA GLY A 136 -8.58 6.94 24.03
C GLY A 136 -9.61 7.69 23.18
N GLU A 137 -10.14 8.83 23.67
CA GLU A 137 -11.09 9.67 22.95
C GLU A 137 -10.43 10.82 22.17
N SER A 138 -9.11 10.93 22.21
CA SER A 138 -8.39 12.02 21.58
C SER A 138 -7.90 11.64 20.19
N PRO A 139 -8.21 12.44 19.15
CA PRO A 139 -7.71 12.18 17.80
C PRO A 139 -6.21 12.48 17.73
N LEU A 140 -5.44 11.47 17.28
CA LEU A 140 -4.00 11.58 17.09
C LEU A 140 -3.62 11.97 15.66
N ALA A 141 -4.26 11.34 14.67
CA ALA A 141 -4.00 11.65 13.27
C ALA A 141 -5.29 11.69 12.48
N TRP A 142 -5.35 12.57 11.50
CA TRP A 142 -6.47 12.66 10.57
C TRP A 142 -6.04 13.27 9.24
N VAL A 143 -6.84 13.02 8.22
CA VAL A 143 -6.73 13.67 6.92
C VAL A 143 -7.87 14.67 6.75
N ASP A 144 -7.55 15.87 6.32
CA ASP A 144 -8.52 16.88 5.93
C ASP A 144 -8.15 17.45 4.56
N GLY A 145 -8.89 17.05 3.54
CA GLY A 145 -8.56 17.33 2.15
C GLY A 145 -7.19 16.79 1.76
N LYS A 146 -6.26 17.68 1.38
CA LYS A 146 -4.89 17.33 0.99
C LYS A 146 -3.89 17.40 2.13
N ARG A 147 -4.34 17.37 3.38
CA ARG A 147 -3.48 17.56 4.55
C ARG A 147 -3.57 16.38 5.49
N LEU A 148 -2.42 15.93 5.96
CA LEU A 148 -2.28 14.94 7.03
C LEU A 148 -1.86 15.67 8.31
N PHE A 149 -2.64 15.54 9.35
CA PHE A 149 -2.34 16.10 10.67
C PHE A 149 -1.85 15.00 11.60
N LEU A 150 -0.73 15.27 12.27
CA LEU A 150 -0.12 14.42 13.27
C LEU A 150 -0.14 15.21 14.60
N ASN A 151 -1.15 14.96 15.42
CA ASN A 151 -1.45 15.76 16.61
C ASN A 151 -0.57 15.36 17.82
N TRP A 152 0.69 15.11 17.58
CA TRP A 152 1.70 14.93 18.64
C TRP A 152 3.04 15.52 18.23
N PRO A 153 3.84 15.96 19.20
CA PRO A 153 5.22 16.36 18.93
C PRO A 153 6.03 15.12 18.54
N TRP A 154 6.49 15.08 17.29
CA TRP A 154 7.18 13.91 16.74
C TRP A 154 8.39 13.49 17.60
N GLU A 155 9.19 14.47 18.02
CA GLU A 155 10.42 14.27 18.78
C GLU A 155 10.22 13.70 20.20
N LYS A 156 9.01 13.88 20.75
CA LYS A 156 8.66 13.39 22.10
C LYS A 156 8.02 12.01 22.07
N SER A 157 7.91 11.40 20.92
CA SER A 157 7.36 10.06 20.72
C SER A 157 8.43 9.08 20.29
N ASN A 158 8.09 7.81 20.19
CA ASN A 158 8.95 6.81 19.54
C ASN A 158 8.54 6.52 18.10
N ALA A 159 7.86 7.45 17.46
CA ALA A 159 7.33 7.29 16.09
C ALA A 159 8.42 7.05 15.05
N ASP A 160 9.65 7.49 15.33
CA ASP A 160 10.85 7.26 14.51
C ASP A 160 11.33 5.80 14.53
N ARG A 161 10.95 5.02 15.56
CA ARG A 161 11.36 3.62 15.78
C ARG A 161 10.27 2.61 15.46
N VAL A 162 9.04 3.07 15.26
CA VAL A 162 7.90 2.23 14.93
C VAL A 162 7.60 2.37 13.44
N PRO A 163 7.54 1.27 12.67
CA PRO A 163 7.32 1.35 11.23
C PRO A 163 5.98 1.97 10.81
N ALA A 164 4.92 1.78 11.60
CA ALA A 164 3.57 2.18 11.21
C ALA A 164 3.41 3.69 10.93
N PRO A 165 3.86 4.64 11.79
CA PRO A 165 3.80 6.07 11.50
C PRO A 165 4.60 6.46 10.25
N LEU A 166 5.78 5.86 10.05
CA LEU A 166 6.63 6.13 8.90
C LEU A 166 5.96 5.64 7.60
N LEU A 167 5.39 4.44 7.61
CA LEU A 167 4.67 3.87 6.47
C LEU A 167 3.39 4.64 6.15
N MET A 168 2.62 5.05 7.17
CA MET A 168 1.45 5.91 6.99
C MET A 168 1.84 7.23 6.31
N THR A 169 2.89 7.88 6.80
CA THR A 169 3.41 9.13 6.21
C THR A 169 3.88 8.91 4.77
N ARG A 170 4.61 7.84 4.51
CA ARG A 170 5.05 7.46 3.17
C ARG A 170 3.87 7.25 2.22
N ARG A 171 2.85 6.50 2.64
CA ARG A 171 1.63 6.28 1.84
C ARG A 171 0.92 7.59 1.52
N PHE A 172 0.85 8.51 2.50
CA PHE A 172 0.29 9.83 2.27
C PHE A 172 1.10 10.61 1.23
N MET A 173 2.43 10.62 1.34
CA MET A 173 3.31 11.27 0.35
C MET A 173 3.10 10.68 -1.04
N GLN A 174 3.01 9.36 -1.17
CA GLN A 174 2.72 8.68 -2.43
C GLN A 174 1.34 9.08 -2.98
N SER A 175 0.30 9.18 -2.14
CA SER A 175 -1.01 9.64 -2.58
C SER A 175 -1.01 11.09 -3.08
N VAL A 176 -0.16 11.94 -2.51
CA VAL A 176 0.05 13.31 -3.03
C VAL A 176 0.66 13.26 -4.42
N GLN A 177 1.70 12.44 -4.62
CA GLN A 177 2.35 12.26 -5.93
C GLN A 177 1.37 11.77 -7.01
N GLU A 178 0.54 10.78 -6.67
CA GLU A 178 -0.49 10.23 -7.55
C GLU A 178 -1.56 11.25 -7.96
N ASN A 179 -1.79 12.26 -7.11
CA ASN A 179 -2.78 13.32 -7.36
C ASN A 179 -2.17 14.61 -7.94
N LEU A 180 -0.87 14.63 -8.24
CA LEU A 180 -0.27 15.78 -8.93
C LEU A 180 -0.73 15.84 -10.38
N PRO A 181 -0.93 17.05 -10.91
CA PRO A 181 -1.20 17.22 -12.34
C PRO A 181 0.03 16.80 -13.15
N GLY A 182 -0.19 16.01 -14.17
CA GLY A 182 0.87 15.54 -15.07
C GLY A 182 0.51 14.21 -15.72
N THR A 183 1.47 13.65 -16.45
CA THR A 183 1.31 12.33 -17.05
C THR A 183 1.47 11.25 -15.98
N HIS A 184 0.43 10.45 -15.81
CA HIS A 184 0.49 9.25 -14.98
C HIS A 184 1.08 8.09 -15.78
N TYR A 185 1.91 7.29 -15.12
CA TYR A 185 2.51 6.11 -15.75
C TYR A 185 2.07 4.84 -15.02
N GLY A 186 1.78 3.79 -15.77
CA GLY A 186 1.39 2.52 -15.16
C GLY A 186 1.36 1.36 -16.13
N ASN A 187 1.54 0.15 -15.57
CA ASN A 187 1.29 -1.09 -16.28
C ASN A 187 0.10 -1.72 -15.59
N LEU A 188 -1.03 -1.80 -16.26
CA LEU A 188 -2.30 -2.13 -15.65
C LEU A 188 -3.01 -3.27 -16.41
N PRO A 189 -3.82 -4.08 -15.72
CA PRO A 189 -4.66 -5.07 -16.38
C PRO A 189 -5.66 -4.42 -17.34
N GLY A 190 -5.98 -5.10 -18.44
CA GLY A 190 -7.05 -4.71 -19.32
C GLY A 190 -8.39 -4.54 -18.59
N GLY A 191 -9.19 -3.59 -19.03
CA GLY A 191 -10.48 -3.29 -18.42
C GLY A 191 -10.42 -2.52 -17.08
N THR A 192 -9.22 -2.14 -16.60
CA THR A 192 -9.07 -1.34 -15.38
C THR A 192 -9.78 0.02 -15.52
N LEU A 193 -10.53 0.41 -14.49
CA LEU A 193 -11.14 1.75 -14.39
C LEU A 193 -10.10 2.76 -13.93
N LEU A 194 -9.98 3.86 -14.65
CA LEU A 194 -9.10 4.98 -14.27
C LEU A 194 -9.94 6.17 -13.80
N SER A 195 -9.52 6.79 -12.70
CA SER A 195 -10.14 8.02 -12.17
C SER A 195 -9.70 9.26 -12.97
N MET A 196 -9.92 9.23 -14.29
CA MET A 196 -9.56 10.30 -15.21
C MET A 196 -10.80 10.80 -15.97
N PRO A 197 -10.79 12.07 -16.45
CA PRO A 197 -11.90 12.58 -17.23
C PRO A 197 -12.16 11.75 -18.47
N ALA A 198 -13.38 11.27 -18.65
CA ALA A 198 -13.82 10.61 -19.87
C ALA A 198 -13.96 11.62 -21.05
N GLY A 199 -14.02 11.11 -22.28
CA GLY A 199 -14.15 11.94 -23.48
C GLY A 199 -12.83 12.39 -24.09
N GLY A 200 -11.71 12.02 -23.47
CA GLY A 200 -10.39 12.23 -24.06
C GLY A 200 -10.08 11.24 -25.19
N LYS A 201 -8.98 11.48 -25.89
CA LYS A 201 -8.48 10.62 -26.96
C LYS A 201 -7.64 9.50 -26.35
N LEU A 202 -7.95 8.26 -26.66
CA LEU A 202 -7.14 7.09 -26.32
C LEU A 202 -6.45 6.59 -27.58
N ILE A 203 -5.14 6.42 -27.50
CA ILE A 203 -4.33 5.83 -28.55
C ILE A 203 -3.75 4.53 -27.99
N GLN A 204 -4.05 3.42 -28.65
CA GLN A 204 -3.47 2.13 -28.33
C GLN A 204 -2.55 1.67 -29.43
N THR A 205 -1.35 1.23 -29.07
CA THR A 205 -0.39 0.61 -29.99
C THR A 205 -0.26 -0.86 -29.62
N MET A 206 -0.68 -1.75 -30.49
CA MET A 206 -0.62 -3.19 -30.31
C MET A 206 0.84 -3.69 -30.40
N PRO A 207 1.16 -4.89 -29.87
CA PRO A 207 2.49 -5.49 -30.02
C PRO A 207 2.98 -5.57 -31.47
N GLY A 208 2.11 -5.78 -32.42
CA GLY A 208 2.41 -5.78 -33.87
C GLY A 208 2.66 -4.42 -34.50
N GLY A 209 2.63 -3.32 -33.72
CA GLY A 209 2.81 -1.95 -34.20
C GLY A 209 1.56 -1.30 -34.78
N GLU A 210 0.45 -2.00 -34.83
CA GLU A 210 -0.85 -1.44 -35.25
C GLU A 210 -1.30 -0.40 -34.22
N ARG A 211 -1.80 0.73 -34.73
CA ARG A 211 -2.22 1.85 -33.89
C ARG A 211 -3.73 2.08 -34.03
N CYS A 212 -4.44 1.99 -32.95
CA CYS A 212 -5.88 2.24 -32.86
C CYS A 212 -6.14 3.52 -32.06
N GLU A 213 -7.07 4.33 -32.55
CA GLU A 213 -7.48 5.56 -31.88
C GLU A 213 -8.97 5.48 -31.54
N THR A 214 -9.31 5.69 -30.27
CA THR A 214 -10.67 5.63 -29.75
C THR A 214 -10.91 6.75 -28.74
N VAL A 215 -12.17 6.91 -28.33
CA VAL A 215 -12.54 7.85 -27.26
C VAL A 215 -12.43 7.13 -25.92
N PHE A 216 -11.69 7.72 -24.97
CA PHE A 216 -11.57 7.18 -23.64
C PHE A 216 -12.88 7.29 -22.85
N ASN A 217 -13.39 6.18 -22.38
CA ASN A 217 -14.66 6.06 -21.67
C ASN A 217 -14.52 5.86 -20.16
N GLY A 218 -13.31 6.05 -19.60
CA GLY A 218 -12.99 5.81 -18.20
C GLY A 218 -12.40 4.41 -17.93
N ARG A 219 -12.34 3.52 -18.94
CA ARG A 219 -11.82 2.17 -18.84
C ARG A 219 -10.70 1.93 -19.84
N LEU A 220 -9.66 1.22 -19.42
CA LEU A 220 -8.61 0.76 -20.33
C LEU A 220 -9.13 -0.31 -21.29
N PRO A 221 -8.54 -0.44 -22.50
CA PRO A 221 -8.84 -1.54 -23.42
C PRO A 221 -8.59 -2.90 -22.76
N GLU A 222 -9.28 -3.93 -23.24
CA GLU A 222 -9.05 -5.31 -22.78
C GLU A 222 -7.85 -5.95 -23.49
N GLU A 223 -7.51 -5.45 -24.67
CA GLU A 223 -6.42 -5.97 -25.48
C GLU A 223 -5.07 -5.45 -25.01
N THR A 224 -4.04 -6.29 -25.11
CA THR A 224 -2.66 -5.94 -24.75
C THR A 224 -2.09 -4.88 -25.67
N GLY A 225 -1.32 -3.95 -25.11
CA GLY A 225 -0.69 -2.91 -25.90
C GLY A 225 -0.18 -1.74 -25.07
N TYR A 226 0.50 -0.83 -25.73
CA TYR A 226 0.88 0.45 -25.16
C TYR A 226 -0.28 1.44 -25.31
N VAL A 227 -0.61 2.17 -24.26
CA VAL A 227 -1.74 3.08 -24.23
C VAL A 227 -1.32 4.48 -23.82
N GLU A 228 -1.81 5.47 -24.58
CA GLU A 228 -1.70 6.89 -24.25
C GLU A 228 -3.11 7.48 -24.19
N ILE A 229 -3.41 8.20 -23.08
CA ILE A 229 -4.69 8.88 -22.90
C ILE A 229 -4.44 10.38 -22.86
N PHE A 230 -5.07 11.11 -23.75
CA PHE A 230 -4.99 12.57 -23.85
C PHE A 230 -6.24 13.21 -23.24
N PRO A 231 -6.16 14.44 -22.73
CA PRO A 231 -7.32 15.16 -22.24
C PRO A 231 -8.32 15.44 -23.37
N PRO A 232 -9.60 15.66 -23.04
CA PRO A 232 -10.56 16.17 -24.04
C PRO A 232 -10.11 17.54 -24.55
N GLY A 233 -10.09 17.71 -25.88
CA GLY A 233 -9.62 18.92 -26.57
C GLY A 233 -8.26 18.75 -27.23
N GLU A 234 -7.57 19.87 -27.52
CA GLU A 234 -6.29 19.88 -28.27
C GLU A 234 -5.04 19.67 -27.38
N GLY A 235 -5.18 19.05 -26.22
CA GLY A 235 -4.06 18.81 -25.30
C GLY A 235 -3.00 17.90 -25.93
N LYS A 236 -1.74 18.38 -26.01
CA LYS A 236 -0.61 17.64 -26.57
C LYS A 236 0.08 16.69 -25.57
N THR A 237 -0.14 16.91 -24.29
CA THR A 237 0.49 16.12 -23.24
C THR A 237 -0.48 15.04 -22.78
N PRO A 238 -0.09 13.76 -22.80
CA PRO A 238 -0.97 12.69 -22.33
C PRO A 238 -1.18 12.79 -20.81
N LEU A 239 -2.38 12.46 -20.36
CA LEU A 239 -2.73 12.30 -18.95
C LEU A 239 -2.22 10.96 -18.39
N PHE A 240 -2.18 9.95 -19.25
CA PHE A 240 -1.73 8.62 -18.91
C PHE A 240 -0.88 8.04 -20.05
N GLN A 241 0.21 7.37 -19.67
CA GLN A 241 1.03 6.53 -20.54
C GLN A 241 1.32 5.22 -19.84
N GLY A 242 1.02 4.13 -20.49
CA GLY A 242 1.22 2.84 -19.86
C GLY A 242 1.09 1.67 -20.79
N SER A 243 1.27 0.49 -20.25
CA SER A 243 0.93 -0.74 -20.93
C SER A 243 -0.31 -1.36 -20.33
N VAL A 244 -1.08 -1.97 -21.20
CA VAL A 244 -2.19 -2.82 -20.83
C VAL A 244 -1.78 -4.25 -21.10
N TRP A 245 -1.95 -5.11 -20.11
CA TRP A 245 -1.70 -6.52 -20.24
C TRP A 245 -2.98 -7.31 -20.01
N PHE A 246 -3.06 -8.44 -20.69
CA PHE A 246 -4.20 -9.33 -20.58
C PHE A 246 -4.26 -9.90 -19.16
N SER A 247 -5.39 -9.74 -18.50
CA SER A 247 -5.65 -10.31 -17.18
C SER A 247 -7.06 -10.86 -17.15
N ASP A 248 -7.19 -12.15 -17.41
CA ASP A 248 -8.41 -12.87 -17.06
C ASP A 248 -8.18 -13.61 -15.74
N ALA A 249 -8.95 -13.26 -14.69
CA ALA A 249 -8.88 -13.95 -13.41
C ALA A 249 -9.14 -15.47 -13.53
N ARG A 250 -9.84 -15.88 -14.61
CA ARG A 250 -10.08 -17.29 -14.90
C ARG A 250 -8.84 -18.00 -15.43
N MET A 251 -7.88 -17.28 -16.02
CA MET A 251 -6.63 -17.89 -16.51
C MET A 251 -5.64 -18.21 -15.38
N GLY A 252 -5.78 -17.57 -14.21
CA GLY A 252 -5.05 -17.93 -13.00
C GLY A 252 -5.70 -19.06 -12.20
N ASP A 253 -6.90 -19.44 -12.54
CA ASP A 253 -7.62 -20.56 -11.90
C ASP A 253 -7.38 -21.87 -12.65
N PHE A 254 -6.25 -22.50 -12.37
CA PHE A 254 -5.90 -23.82 -12.90
C PHE A 254 -6.67 -24.96 -12.24
N SER A 255 -7.60 -24.68 -11.32
CA SER A 255 -8.37 -25.69 -10.58
C SER A 255 -9.26 -26.55 -11.50
N HIS A 256 -9.60 -26.04 -12.69
CA HIS A 256 -10.44 -26.70 -13.68
C HIS A 256 -9.71 -27.04 -15.00
N CYS A 257 -8.38 -26.87 -15.06
CA CYS A 257 -7.61 -27.27 -16.23
C CYS A 257 -7.58 -28.80 -16.36
N SER A 258 -8.34 -29.32 -17.31
CA SER A 258 -8.36 -30.74 -17.64
C SER A 258 -7.10 -31.25 -18.35
N THR A 259 -6.14 -30.41 -18.63
CA THR A 259 -4.87 -30.73 -19.30
C THR A 259 -3.82 -31.41 -18.39
N PHE A 260 -4.10 -31.58 -17.12
CA PHE A 260 -3.25 -32.32 -16.20
C PHE A 260 -3.52 -33.84 -16.20
N ASP A 261 -4.00 -34.39 -17.29
CA ASP A 261 -4.01 -35.86 -17.50
C ASP A 261 -2.62 -36.36 -17.93
N THR A 262 -1.62 -36.04 -17.10
CA THR A 262 -0.24 -36.53 -17.32
C THR A 262 0.05 -37.84 -16.62
N GLY A 263 -0.96 -38.54 -16.10
CA GLY A 263 -0.76 -39.83 -15.40
C GLY A 263 0.09 -39.72 -14.12
N LEU A 264 0.47 -38.49 -13.73
CA LEU A 264 1.12 -38.26 -12.44
C LEU A 264 0.04 -38.24 -11.35
N PRO A 265 0.23 -38.94 -10.24
CA PRO A 265 -0.71 -38.89 -9.12
C PRO A 265 -0.91 -37.47 -8.69
N GLN A 266 -2.16 -37.01 -8.69
CA GLN A 266 -2.48 -35.61 -8.31
C GLN A 266 -1.98 -35.38 -6.89
N PRO A 267 -1.08 -34.41 -6.68
CA PRO A 267 -0.53 -34.13 -5.34
C PRO A 267 -1.61 -33.73 -4.32
N HIS A 268 -2.81 -33.41 -4.79
CA HIS A 268 -3.96 -33.08 -3.94
C HIS A 268 -4.54 -34.29 -3.18
N GLU A 269 -4.55 -35.49 -3.75
CA GLU A 269 -5.05 -36.66 -3.01
C GLU A 269 -4.10 -37.11 -1.91
N GLU A 270 -2.79 -36.97 -2.12
CA GLU A 270 -1.80 -37.25 -1.07
C GLU A 270 -1.80 -36.18 0.03
N ALA A 271 -1.90 -34.90 -0.31
CA ALA A 271 -2.00 -33.84 0.67
C ALA A 271 -3.30 -33.90 1.48
N LEU A 272 -4.43 -34.28 0.86
CA LEU A 272 -5.69 -34.49 1.55
C LEU A 272 -5.68 -35.78 2.39
N ARG A 273 -4.90 -36.83 2.01
CA ARG A 273 -4.71 -38.03 2.84
C ARG A 273 -3.89 -37.71 4.10
N HIS A 274 -2.93 -36.79 4.05
CA HIS A 274 -2.19 -36.33 5.23
C HIS A 274 -2.99 -35.39 6.14
N MET A 275 -4.04 -34.74 5.64
CA MET A 275 -5.01 -34.01 6.46
C MET A 275 -6.11 -34.90 7.06
N LYS A 276 -6.02 -36.21 6.92
CA LYS A 276 -6.94 -37.12 7.61
C LYS A 276 -6.73 -36.91 9.11
N ARG A 277 -7.74 -36.39 9.78
CA ARG A 277 -7.73 -36.14 11.23
C ARG A 277 -7.16 -37.37 11.90
N ASP A 278 -6.09 -37.18 12.67
CA ASP A 278 -5.52 -38.24 13.51
C ASP A 278 -6.66 -38.82 14.37
N PRO A 279 -7.04 -40.09 14.17
CA PRO A 279 -8.12 -40.70 14.94
C PRO A 279 -7.80 -40.72 16.45
N LEU A 280 -6.51 -40.55 16.81
CA LEU A 280 -6.02 -40.53 18.17
C LEU A 280 -5.94 -39.12 18.76
N ALA A 281 -6.24 -38.06 17.99
CA ALA A 281 -6.23 -36.70 18.48
C ALA A 281 -7.06 -36.49 19.76
N PRO A 282 -8.28 -37.04 19.91
CA PRO A 282 -9.01 -36.94 21.16
C PRO A 282 -8.33 -37.70 22.33
N LEU A 283 -7.60 -38.77 22.07
CA LEU A 283 -6.85 -39.48 23.09
C LEU A 283 -5.66 -38.65 23.60
N TRP A 284 -4.93 -38.03 22.69
CA TRP A 284 -3.82 -37.12 23.07
C TRP A 284 -4.30 -35.92 23.90
N LEU A 285 -5.45 -35.37 23.52
CA LEU A 285 -6.09 -34.31 24.30
C LEU A 285 -6.49 -34.79 25.70
N ALA A 286 -7.09 -35.98 25.81
CA ALA A 286 -7.45 -36.56 27.10
C ALA A 286 -6.23 -36.82 27.97
N LEU A 287 -5.14 -37.34 27.42
CA LEU A 287 -3.86 -37.55 28.16
C LEU A 287 -3.26 -36.22 28.62
N ALA A 288 -3.28 -35.18 27.79
CA ALA A 288 -2.81 -33.86 28.18
C ALA A 288 -3.64 -33.28 29.32
N PHE A 289 -4.97 -33.41 29.28
CA PHE A 289 -5.85 -33.02 30.40
C PHE A 289 -5.59 -33.82 31.67
N LEU A 290 -5.39 -35.12 31.56
CA LEU A 290 -5.08 -35.98 32.71
C LEU A 290 -3.75 -35.59 33.35
N ALA A 291 -2.71 -35.31 32.54
CA ALA A 291 -1.42 -34.85 33.03
C ALA A 291 -1.52 -33.49 33.76
N LEU A 292 -2.38 -32.59 33.22
CA LEU A 292 -2.65 -31.28 33.84
C LEU A 292 -3.36 -31.46 35.21
N ILE A 293 -4.35 -32.35 35.30
CA ILE A 293 -5.05 -32.65 36.58
C ILE A 293 -4.07 -33.27 37.59
N LEU A 294 -3.24 -34.23 37.14
CA LEU A 294 -2.24 -34.86 38.00
C LEU A 294 -1.17 -33.86 38.52
N SER A 295 -0.84 -32.85 37.72
CA SER A 295 0.11 -31.80 38.14
C SER A 295 -0.46 -30.88 39.26
N TRP A 296 -1.79 -30.86 39.43
CA TRP A 296 -2.46 -30.05 40.45
C TRP A 296 -2.74 -30.84 41.74
N LEU A 297 -2.49 -32.17 41.75
CA LEU A 297 -2.63 -32.96 42.97
C LEU A 297 -1.44 -32.66 43.90
N PRO A 298 -1.69 -32.39 45.18
CA PRO A 298 -0.61 -32.18 46.13
C PRO A 298 0.27 -33.42 46.21
N PRO A 299 1.61 -33.29 46.36
CA PRO A 299 2.49 -34.42 46.48
C PRO A 299 2.09 -35.27 47.69
N VAL A 300 1.96 -36.58 47.47
CA VAL A 300 1.67 -37.53 48.56
C VAL A 300 2.72 -37.37 49.68
N PRO A 301 2.33 -37.09 50.90
CA PRO A 301 3.28 -36.96 51.98
C PRO A 301 4.05 -38.27 52.18
N ASP A 302 5.36 -38.18 52.13
CA ASP A 302 6.30 -39.30 52.30
C ASP A 302 6.16 -39.83 53.72
N THR A 303 5.42 -40.93 53.92
CA THR A 303 5.19 -41.57 55.22
C THR A 303 6.36 -42.47 55.66
N SER A 304 7.50 -42.45 54.98
CA SER A 304 8.65 -43.32 55.21
C SER A 304 9.67 -42.80 56.25
N LEU A 305 9.42 -41.67 56.89
CA LEU A 305 10.30 -41.15 57.92
C LEU A 305 9.62 -41.02 59.31
N ARG A 306 9.40 -42.12 59.96
CA ARG A 306 9.35 -42.14 61.45
C ARG A 306 10.35 -43.17 61.99
N PRO A 307 11.21 -42.76 62.92
CA PRO A 307 12.17 -43.63 63.54
C PRO A 307 11.54 -44.66 64.47
#